data_beba79769839f3ad3551fd9422ab4642
#
_entry.id   beba79769839f3ad3551fd9422ab4642
#
_cell.length_a   1.000
_cell.length_b   1.000
_cell.length_c   1.000
_cell.angle_alpha   90.00
_cell.angle_beta   90.00
_cell.angle_gamma   90.00
#
_symmetry.space_group_name_H-M   'P 1'
#
loop_
_entity.id
_entity.type
_entity.pdbx_description
1 polymer ?
#
loop_
_entity_poly.entity_id
_entity_poly.type
_entity_poly.pdbx_seq_one_letter_code
_entity_poly.pdbx_strand_id
1 'polypeptide(L)'
;GSEMCIRDSPDLIKFNVAQKVTALLDEAGHPYEIFSDVKANPTVAVVKNGIEAFKAAEADSLIAIGGGSAMDTSKAIGIIIANPEYSDVTSLEGAVDTPNPSVPIIAVPTTAGTAAEVTINYVITDEEKKRKFVCVDPHDIPVVAVIDSDMMSSMPKGLTASTGMDALTHAIEGYTTLGAWELTDMMHLKAIEIIGRSLRSAVN
;
A
#
# COMPACT_ATOMS: atom_id res chain seq x y z
N GLY A 1 3.49 -16.33 15.84
CA GLY A 1 2.33 -15.55 15.43
C GLY A 1 1.74 -16.06 14.15
N SER A 2 0.62 -15.53 13.76
CA SER A 2 -0.05 -15.78 12.49
C SER A 2 -0.05 -14.49 11.69
N GLU A 3 0.18 -14.59 10.38
CA GLU A 3 0.18 -13.43 9.49
C GLU A 3 -1.14 -13.32 8.74
N MET A 4 -1.62 -12.10 8.52
CA MET A 4 -2.73 -11.87 7.61
C MET A 4 -2.19 -11.29 6.30
N CYS A 5 -2.33 -12.04 5.20
CA CYS A 5 -1.97 -11.58 3.87
C CYS A 5 -3.12 -10.77 3.26
N ILE A 6 -2.93 -9.47 3.14
CA ILE A 6 -3.84 -8.59 2.42
C ILE A 6 -3.41 -8.54 0.97
N ARG A 7 -4.28 -8.95 0.06
CA ARG A 7 -4.01 -8.90 -1.38
C ARG A 7 -5.06 -8.08 -2.12
N ASP A 8 -4.59 -7.33 -3.09
CA ASP A 8 -5.41 -6.61 -4.06
C ASP A 8 -6.10 -7.63 -4.99
N SER A 9 -7.20 -7.28 -5.50
CA SER A 9 -8.14 -7.85 -6.48
C SER A 9 -7.97 -9.32 -6.96
N PRO A 10 -9.05 -9.93 -7.49
CA PRO A 10 -9.01 -11.24 -8.15
C PRO A 10 -7.98 -11.37 -9.29
N ASP A 11 -7.53 -10.24 -9.87
CA ASP A 11 -6.55 -10.25 -10.96
C ASP A 11 -5.15 -10.68 -10.51
N LEU A 12 -4.74 -10.41 -9.26
CA LEU A 12 -3.48 -10.94 -8.72
C LEU A 12 -3.48 -12.45 -8.53
N ILE A 13 -4.66 -13.06 -8.35
CA ILE A 13 -4.83 -14.52 -8.36
C ILE A 13 -4.59 -15.03 -9.78
N LYS A 14 -5.16 -14.35 -10.78
CA LYS A 14 -5.09 -14.71 -12.19
C LYS A 14 -3.66 -14.72 -12.75
N PHE A 15 -2.78 -13.88 -12.19
CA PHE A 15 -1.38 -13.78 -12.58
C PHE A 15 -0.42 -14.51 -11.63
N ASN A 16 -0.91 -15.28 -10.65
CA ASN A 16 -0.13 -16.04 -9.68
C ASN A 16 0.88 -15.20 -8.85
N VAL A 17 0.70 -13.88 -8.79
CA VAL A 17 1.65 -12.99 -8.11
C VAL A 17 1.60 -13.20 -6.59
N ALA A 18 0.40 -13.24 -6.00
CA ALA A 18 0.26 -13.48 -4.57
C ALA A 18 0.75 -14.88 -4.17
N GLN A 19 0.63 -15.87 -5.06
CA GLN A 19 1.07 -17.24 -4.81
C GLN A 19 2.58 -17.36 -4.67
N LYS A 20 3.37 -16.47 -5.26
CA LYS A 20 4.83 -16.45 -5.06
C LYS A 20 5.18 -16.21 -3.58
N VAL A 21 4.43 -15.34 -2.91
CA VAL A 21 4.63 -15.03 -1.49
C VAL A 21 4.08 -16.15 -0.61
N THR A 22 2.83 -16.59 -0.85
CA THR A 22 2.22 -17.64 -0.02
C THR A 22 2.95 -18.97 -0.12
N ALA A 23 3.53 -19.32 -1.27
CA ALA A 23 4.35 -20.52 -1.42
C ALA A 23 5.60 -20.49 -0.51
N LEU A 24 6.22 -19.32 -0.32
CA LEU A 24 7.36 -19.16 0.59
C LEU A 24 6.91 -19.30 2.06
N LEU A 25 5.74 -18.82 2.42
CA LEU A 25 5.18 -18.99 3.76
C LEU A 25 4.85 -20.46 4.03
N ASP A 26 4.26 -21.16 3.05
CA ASP A 26 3.99 -22.61 3.12
C ASP A 26 5.29 -23.42 3.29
N GLU A 27 6.33 -23.09 2.53
CA GLU A 27 7.65 -23.73 2.62
C GLU A 27 8.30 -23.49 3.98
N ALA A 28 8.15 -22.29 4.52
CA ALA A 28 8.67 -21.92 5.83
C ALA A 28 7.82 -22.44 7.00
N GLY A 29 6.63 -22.98 6.73
CA GLY A 29 5.69 -23.47 7.75
C GLY A 29 5.08 -22.34 8.59
N HIS A 30 5.01 -21.13 8.05
CA HIS A 30 4.36 -20.00 8.69
C HIS A 30 2.86 -20.02 8.44
N PRO A 31 2.01 -20.04 9.49
CA PRO A 31 0.57 -19.96 9.32
C PRO A 31 0.15 -18.57 8.88
N TYR A 32 -0.77 -18.50 7.94
CA TYR A 32 -1.33 -17.23 7.44
C TYR A 32 -2.79 -17.38 7.05
N GLU A 33 -3.51 -16.25 7.07
CA GLU A 33 -4.85 -16.12 6.54
C GLU A 33 -4.86 -15.10 5.39
N ILE A 34 -5.75 -15.29 4.42
CA ILE A 34 -5.83 -14.42 3.25
C ILE A 34 -7.07 -13.54 3.33
N PHE A 35 -6.86 -12.23 3.29
CA PHE A 35 -7.90 -11.24 3.10
C PHE A 35 -7.85 -10.68 1.68
N SER A 36 -8.87 -10.93 0.87
CA SER A 36 -8.92 -10.58 -0.56
C SER A 36 -10.10 -9.70 -0.97
N ASP A 37 -10.81 -9.12 0.01
CA ASP A 37 -11.95 -8.21 -0.25
C ASP A 37 -11.49 -6.77 -0.57
N VAL A 38 -10.23 -6.60 -0.94
CA VAL A 38 -9.69 -5.30 -1.33
C VAL A 38 -10.13 -4.96 -2.75
N LYS A 39 -10.66 -3.74 -2.90
CA LYS A 39 -11.06 -3.17 -4.19
C LYS A 39 -10.21 -1.95 -4.50
N ALA A 40 -10.15 -1.58 -5.77
CA ALA A 40 -9.60 -0.29 -6.15
C ALA A 40 -10.31 0.83 -5.37
N ASN A 41 -9.54 1.74 -4.77
CA ASN A 41 -10.02 2.76 -3.84
C ASN A 41 -10.71 2.14 -2.61
N PRO A 42 -9.93 1.66 -1.63
CA PRO A 42 -10.46 0.97 -0.47
C PRO A 42 -11.43 1.84 0.31
N THR A 43 -12.51 1.22 0.79
CA THR A 43 -13.60 1.92 1.46
C THR A 43 -13.54 1.73 2.97
N VAL A 44 -14.27 2.57 3.70
CA VAL A 44 -14.44 2.41 5.15
C VAL A 44 -14.95 0.99 5.50
N ALA A 45 -15.87 0.44 4.69
CA ALA A 45 -16.40 -0.90 4.89
C ALA A 45 -15.31 -1.98 4.73
N VAL A 46 -14.44 -1.86 3.72
CA VAL A 46 -13.32 -2.80 3.51
C VAL A 46 -12.36 -2.78 4.69
N VAL A 47 -12.04 -1.61 5.24
CA VAL A 47 -11.17 -1.49 6.43
C VAL A 47 -11.82 -2.19 7.63
N LYS A 48 -13.11 -1.99 7.89
CA LYS A 48 -13.84 -2.67 8.97
C LYS A 48 -13.81 -4.19 8.84
N ASN A 49 -14.09 -4.70 7.64
CA ASN A 49 -14.04 -6.13 7.36
C ASN A 49 -12.63 -6.70 7.57
N GLY A 50 -11.59 -5.97 7.16
CA GLY A 50 -10.21 -6.36 7.35
C GLY A 50 -9.79 -6.41 8.83
N ILE A 51 -10.26 -5.48 9.66
CA ILE A 51 -10.04 -5.49 11.10
C ILE A 51 -10.67 -6.74 11.75
N GLU A 52 -11.90 -7.09 11.36
CA GLU A 52 -12.57 -8.29 11.87
C GLU A 52 -11.85 -9.57 11.42
N ALA A 53 -11.40 -9.62 10.16
CA ALA A 53 -10.62 -10.75 9.65
C ALA A 53 -9.29 -10.90 10.40
N PHE A 54 -8.57 -9.79 10.65
CA PHE A 54 -7.31 -9.79 11.41
C PHE A 54 -7.50 -10.37 12.81
N LYS A 55 -8.54 -9.92 13.52
CA LYS A 55 -8.88 -10.43 14.85
C LYS A 55 -9.27 -11.89 14.84
N ALA A 56 -10.09 -12.32 13.86
CA ALA A 56 -10.54 -13.70 13.73
C ALA A 56 -9.38 -14.67 13.41
N ALA A 57 -8.39 -14.20 12.67
CA ALA A 57 -7.18 -14.95 12.35
C ALA A 57 -6.17 -14.99 13.52
N GLU A 58 -6.42 -14.26 14.61
CA GLU A 58 -5.44 -14.05 15.70
C GLU A 58 -4.07 -13.63 15.16
N ALA A 59 -4.08 -12.81 14.08
CA ALA A 59 -2.87 -12.35 13.43
C ALA A 59 -2.16 -11.28 14.27
N ASP A 60 -0.84 -11.20 14.13
CA ASP A 60 0.01 -10.21 14.80
C ASP A 60 0.81 -9.33 13.82
N SER A 61 0.73 -9.63 12.54
CA SER A 61 1.41 -8.91 11.46
C SER A 61 0.62 -8.95 10.16
N LEU A 62 0.96 -8.08 9.23
CA LEU A 62 0.33 -7.94 7.93
C LEU A 62 1.36 -8.11 6.81
N ILE A 63 0.98 -8.85 5.76
CA ILE A 63 1.72 -8.86 4.50
C ILE A 63 0.82 -8.24 3.42
N ALA A 64 1.17 -7.05 2.98
CA ALA A 64 0.44 -6.33 1.94
C ALA A 64 1.00 -6.69 0.56
N ILE A 65 0.21 -7.37 -0.28
CA ILE A 65 0.62 -7.79 -1.63
C ILE A 65 -0.29 -7.11 -2.64
N GLY A 66 0.21 -6.16 -3.39
CA GLY A 66 -0.61 -5.46 -4.37
C GLY A 66 -0.13 -4.05 -4.70
N GLY A 67 -1.01 -3.25 -5.26
CA GLY A 67 -0.78 -1.83 -5.50
C GLY A 67 -1.13 -0.95 -4.30
N GLY A 68 -1.29 0.35 -4.53
CA GLY A 68 -1.61 1.33 -3.49
C GLY A 68 -2.82 0.95 -2.64
N SER A 69 -3.86 0.37 -3.24
CA SER A 69 -5.08 -0.02 -2.49
C SER A 69 -4.83 -1.09 -1.42
N ALA A 70 -3.97 -2.10 -1.71
CA ALA A 70 -3.59 -3.10 -0.71
C ALA A 70 -2.76 -2.47 0.41
N MET A 71 -1.82 -1.59 0.05
CA MET A 71 -0.99 -0.88 1.01
C MET A 71 -1.84 0.02 1.93
N ASP A 72 -2.72 0.85 1.34
CA ASP A 72 -3.59 1.76 2.07
C ASP A 72 -4.53 1.00 3.02
N THR A 73 -5.10 -0.12 2.57
CA THR A 73 -5.93 -0.99 3.41
C THR A 73 -5.13 -1.55 4.59
N SER A 74 -3.91 -2.02 4.34
CA SER A 74 -3.04 -2.61 5.37
C SER A 74 -2.65 -1.59 6.43
N LYS A 75 -2.29 -0.37 6.01
CA LYS A 75 -1.96 0.73 6.90
C LYS A 75 -3.14 1.11 7.80
N ALA A 76 -4.33 1.28 7.21
CA ALA A 76 -5.55 1.57 7.97
C ALA A 76 -5.86 0.49 9.00
N ILE A 77 -5.80 -0.79 8.61
CA ILE A 77 -6.04 -1.91 9.53
C ILE A 77 -4.98 -1.92 10.63
N GLY A 78 -3.71 -1.85 10.27
CA GLY A 78 -2.59 -1.95 11.21
C GLY A 78 -2.59 -0.84 12.27
N ILE A 79 -2.87 0.40 11.88
CA ILE A 79 -3.02 1.54 12.80
C ILE A 79 -4.20 1.33 13.76
N ILE A 80 -5.36 0.92 13.25
CA ILE A 80 -6.57 0.77 14.09
C ILE A 80 -6.43 -0.42 15.06
N ILE A 81 -5.80 -1.52 14.64
CA ILE A 81 -5.53 -2.66 15.54
C ILE A 81 -4.64 -2.25 16.70
N ALA A 82 -3.61 -1.44 16.45
CA ALA A 82 -2.70 -0.94 17.48
C ALA A 82 -3.29 0.19 18.33
N ASN A 83 -4.33 0.89 17.81
CA ASN A 83 -4.96 2.04 18.43
C ASN A 83 -6.49 1.91 18.40
N PRO A 84 -7.10 1.04 19.24
CA PRO A 84 -8.53 0.70 19.17
C PRO A 84 -9.48 1.89 19.40
N GLU A 85 -9.01 2.95 20.01
CA GLU A 85 -9.76 4.20 20.20
C GLU A 85 -10.11 4.88 18.87
N TYR A 86 -9.34 4.60 17.80
CA TYR A 86 -9.59 5.07 16.44
C TYR A 86 -10.34 4.04 15.58
N SER A 87 -11.25 3.27 16.17
CA SER A 87 -11.98 2.20 15.48
C SER A 87 -12.79 2.66 14.25
N ASP A 88 -13.12 3.94 14.15
CA ASP A 88 -13.66 4.56 12.96
C ASP A 88 -12.52 5.21 12.17
N VAL A 89 -12.18 4.65 11.01
CA VAL A 89 -11.09 5.15 10.16
C VAL A 89 -11.29 6.61 9.72
N THR A 90 -12.52 7.12 9.72
CA THR A 90 -12.79 8.54 9.38
C THR A 90 -12.24 9.50 10.43
N SER A 91 -12.01 9.04 11.67
CA SER A 91 -11.38 9.84 12.72
C SER A 91 -9.88 10.06 12.50
N LEU A 92 -9.28 9.31 11.59
CA LEU A 92 -7.87 9.42 11.21
C LEU A 92 -7.63 10.33 10.00
N GLU A 93 -8.66 11.03 9.51
CA GLU A 93 -8.53 11.97 8.40
C GLU A 93 -7.57 13.12 8.74
N GLY A 94 -6.65 13.42 7.84
CA GLY A 94 -5.61 14.43 8.01
C GLY A 94 -4.37 13.89 8.71
N ALA A 95 -3.63 14.77 9.36
CA ALA A 95 -2.45 14.39 10.13
C ALA A 95 -2.86 14.06 11.57
N VAL A 96 -2.76 12.80 11.91
CA VAL A 96 -3.06 12.28 13.25
C VAL A 96 -1.84 11.53 13.76
N ASP A 97 -1.30 11.97 14.89
CA ASP A 97 -0.20 11.30 15.58
C ASP A 97 -0.78 10.25 16.54
N THR A 98 -0.89 9.02 16.08
CA THR A 98 -1.45 7.94 16.89
C THR A 98 -0.50 7.54 18.02
N PRO A 99 -1.00 7.13 19.20
CA PRO A 99 -0.15 6.78 20.35
C PRO A 99 0.80 5.60 20.09
N ASN A 100 0.36 4.64 19.29
CA ASN A 100 1.13 3.43 19.02
C ASN A 100 1.39 3.27 17.52
N PRO A 101 2.59 2.77 17.14
CA PRO A 101 2.83 2.39 15.76
C PRO A 101 1.90 1.25 15.33
N SER A 102 1.64 1.15 14.03
CA SER A 102 0.92 0.04 13.41
C SER A 102 1.50 -1.31 13.83
N VAL A 103 0.69 -2.35 13.80
CA VAL A 103 1.24 -3.71 13.77
C VAL A 103 2.23 -3.83 12.60
N PRO A 104 3.24 -4.72 12.69
CA PRO A 104 4.23 -4.86 11.62
C PRO A 104 3.58 -5.11 10.26
N ILE A 105 3.99 -4.34 9.24
CA ILE A 105 3.55 -4.50 7.86
C ILE A 105 4.76 -4.82 6.99
N ILE A 106 4.72 -5.94 6.29
CA ILE A 106 5.64 -6.26 5.20
C ILE A 106 4.92 -5.92 3.89
N ALA A 107 5.45 -4.99 3.13
CA ALA A 107 4.86 -4.52 1.90
C ALA A 107 5.55 -5.14 0.68
N VAL A 108 4.76 -5.75 -0.22
CA VAL A 108 5.22 -6.36 -1.47
C VAL A 108 4.47 -5.70 -2.62
N PRO A 109 4.94 -4.57 -3.15
CA PRO A 109 4.25 -3.84 -4.21
C PRO A 109 4.28 -4.63 -5.53
N THR A 110 3.15 -4.59 -6.23
CA THR A 110 2.97 -5.19 -7.56
C THR A 110 2.74 -4.15 -8.65
N THR A 111 2.82 -2.88 -8.29
CA THR A 111 2.75 -1.73 -9.20
C THR A 111 3.87 -0.74 -8.88
N ALA A 112 4.34 -0.03 -9.89
CA ALA A 112 5.33 1.04 -9.75
C ALA A 112 4.63 2.39 -10.01
N GLY A 113 4.25 3.09 -8.97
CA GLY A 113 3.50 4.36 -9.08
C GLY A 113 3.49 5.12 -7.76
N THR A 114 2.59 4.76 -6.86
CA THR A 114 2.30 5.48 -5.61
C THR A 114 3.42 5.47 -4.58
N ALA A 115 4.33 4.47 -4.62
CA ALA A 115 5.33 4.21 -3.57
C ALA A 115 4.71 4.11 -2.15
N ALA A 116 3.45 3.63 -2.05
CA ALA A 116 2.73 3.54 -0.78
C ALA A 116 3.45 2.65 0.25
N GLU A 117 4.33 1.75 -0.20
CA GLU A 117 5.17 0.90 0.64
C GLU A 117 6.23 1.65 1.46
N VAL A 118 6.48 2.92 1.15
CA VAL A 118 7.49 3.77 1.85
C VAL A 118 6.96 5.14 2.25
N THR A 119 5.65 5.38 2.14
CA THR A 119 5.02 6.66 2.49
C THR A 119 4.32 6.63 3.83
N ILE A 120 4.07 7.81 4.41
CA ILE A 120 3.30 8.02 5.64
C ILE A 120 1.81 8.23 5.39
N ASN A 121 1.36 8.06 4.15
CA ASN A 121 -0.01 8.38 3.73
C ASN A 121 -0.77 7.11 3.38
N TYR A 122 -2.07 7.12 3.62
CA TYR A 122 -3.02 6.19 3.01
C TYR A 122 -4.35 6.90 2.71
N VAL A 123 -5.04 6.41 1.68
CA VAL A 123 -6.24 7.04 1.14
C VAL A 123 -7.41 6.07 1.22
N ILE A 124 -8.47 6.50 1.90
CA ILE A 124 -9.69 5.72 2.08
C ILE A 124 -10.88 6.46 1.44
N THR A 125 -11.82 5.70 0.92
CA THR A 125 -13.06 6.22 0.33
C THR A 125 -14.18 6.16 1.35
N ASP A 126 -14.74 7.33 1.66
CA ASP A 126 -15.98 7.48 2.42
C ASP A 126 -17.15 7.35 1.42
N GLU A 127 -17.80 6.19 1.45
CA GLU A 127 -18.91 5.87 0.53
C GLU A 127 -20.15 6.70 0.84
N GLU A 128 -20.36 7.05 2.10
CA GLU A 128 -21.52 7.86 2.52
C GLU A 128 -21.39 9.29 2.02
N LYS A 129 -20.21 9.90 2.20
CA LYS A 129 -19.90 11.26 1.75
C LYS A 129 -19.44 11.32 0.30
N LYS A 130 -19.28 10.17 -0.38
CA LYS A 130 -18.82 10.05 -1.78
C LYS A 130 -17.53 10.82 -2.04
N ARG A 131 -16.57 10.73 -1.13
CA ARG A 131 -15.27 11.40 -1.24
C ARG A 131 -14.13 10.50 -0.78
N LYS A 132 -12.93 10.79 -1.25
CA LYS A 132 -11.71 10.23 -0.70
C LYS A 132 -11.19 11.17 0.39
N PHE A 133 -10.55 10.58 1.40
CA PHE A 133 -9.82 11.32 2.41
C PHE A 133 -8.44 10.69 2.62
N VAL A 134 -7.50 11.52 2.99
CA VAL A 134 -6.11 11.12 3.23
C VAL A 134 -5.88 11.08 4.72
N CYS A 135 -5.24 10.01 5.17
CA CYS A 135 -4.68 9.89 6.52
C CYS A 135 -3.16 9.98 6.44
N VAL A 136 -2.56 10.64 7.40
CA VAL A 136 -1.11 10.88 7.44
C VAL A 136 -0.61 10.59 8.84
N ASP A 137 0.23 9.56 8.98
CA ASP A 137 0.83 9.18 10.25
C ASP A 137 2.17 8.47 10.03
N PRO A 138 3.28 8.98 10.56
CA PRO A 138 4.58 8.29 10.47
C PRO A 138 4.57 6.85 11.01
N HIS A 139 3.63 6.52 11.88
CA HIS A 139 3.46 5.21 12.48
C HIS A 139 2.89 4.15 11.54
N ASP A 140 2.41 4.53 10.34
CA ASP A 140 1.85 3.59 9.37
C ASP A 140 2.87 3.06 8.34
N ILE A 141 4.09 3.57 8.33
CA ILE A 141 5.12 3.13 7.38
C ILE A 141 5.39 1.63 7.56
N PRO A 142 5.32 0.82 6.50
CA PRO A 142 5.71 -0.58 6.56
C PRO A 142 7.13 -0.77 7.09
N VAL A 143 7.31 -1.78 7.95
CA VAL A 143 8.64 -2.08 8.54
C VAL A 143 9.60 -2.68 7.52
N VAL A 144 9.05 -3.31 6.46
CA VAL A 144 9.82 -3.86 5.34
C VAL A 144 9.07 -3.58 4.04
N ALA A 145 9.79 -3.08 3.03
CA ALA A 145 9.31 -2.99 1.64
C ALA A 145 10.16 -3.91 0.76
N VAL A 146 9.53 -4.93 0.17
CA VAL A 146 10.17 -5.88 -0.74
C VAL A 146 9.92 -5.41 -2.17
N ILE A 147 10.87 -4.67 -2.73
CA ILE A 147 10.81 -4.13 -4.08
C ILE A 147 11.43 -5.11 -5.06
N ASP A 148 10.60 -5.95 -5.65
CA ASP A 148 11.01 -6.97 -6.63
C ASP A 148 10.33 -6.70 -7.98
N SER A 149 11.12 -6.46 -9.01
CA SER A 149 10.61 -6.20 -10.36
C SER A 149 9.83 -7.39 -10.95
N ASP A 150 10.11 -8.61 -10.51
CA ASP A 150 9.38 -9.80 -10.95
C ASP A 150 7.92 -9.81 -10.46
N MET A 151 7.64 -9.13 -9.35
CA MET A 151 6.28 -8.94 -8.85
C MET A 151 5.46 -7.98 -9.70
N MET A 152 6.12 -7.13 -10.51
CA MET A 152 5.51 -6.12 -11.38
C MET A 152 5.53 -6.52 -12.86
N SER A 153 6.25 -7.59 -13.22
CA SER A 153 6.50 -7.98 -14.61
C SER A 153 5.25 -8.38 -15.39
N SER A 154 4.18 -8.77 -14.69
CA SER A 154 2.90 -9.16 -15.29
C SER A 154 1.90 -8.03 -15.44
N MET A 155 2.27 -6.79 -15.11
CA MET A 155 1.38 -5.63 -15.27
C MET A 155 0.99 -5.43 -16.74
N PRO A 156 -0.30 -5.21 -17.05
CA PRO A 156 -0.72 -4.79 -18.38
C PRO A 156 -0.06 -3.47 -18.78
N LYS A 157 0.31 -3.33 -20.06
CA LYS A 157 0.98 -2.12 -20.60
C LYS A 157 0.27 -0.81 -20.23
N GLY A 158 -1.07 -0.80 -20.29
CA GLY A 158 -1.86 0.38 -19.92
C GLY A 158 -1.73 0.74 -18.45
N LEU A 159 -1.67 -0.26 -17.55
CA LEU A 159 -1.45 -0.03 -16.13
C LEU A 159 -0.01 0.44 -15.87
N THR A 160 0.98 -0.18 -16.49
CA THR A 160 2.39 0.26 -16.42
C THR A 160 2.55 1.71 -16.84
N ALA A 161 1.90 2.12 -17.93
CA ALA A 161 1.93 3.49 -18.41
C ALA A 161 1.27 4.46 -17.43
N SER A 162 0.06 4.13 -16.94
CA SER A 162 -0.69 5.02 -16.05
C SER A 162 -0.02 5.17 -14.68
N THR A 163 0.45 4.08 -14.07
CA THR A 163 1.15 4.14 -12.77
C THR A 163 2.54 4.79 -12.90
N GLY A 164 3.25 4.57 -14.01
CA GLY A 164 4.51 5.26 -14.26
C GLY A 164 4.34 6.77 -14.49
N MET A 165 3.24 7.19 -15.11
CA MET A 165 2.89 8.62 -15.22
C MET A 165 2.48 9.20 -13.86
N ASP A 166 1.80 8.43 -13.02
CA ASP A 166 1.50 8.79 -11.63
C ASP A 166 2.79 9.06 -10.84
N ALA A 167 3.75 8.14 -10.91
CA ALA A 167 5.08 8.34 -10.30
C ALA A 167 5.79 9.61 -10.80
N LEU A 168 5.70 9.89 -12.11
CA LEU A 168 6.26 11.11 -12.69
C LEU A 168 5.57 12.36 -12.16
N THR A 169 4.25 12.32 -12.05
CA THR A 169 3.45 13.43 -11.50
C THR A 169 3.85 13.71 -10.06
N HIS A 170 3.94 12.68 -9.21
CA HIS A 170 4.42 12.82 -7.83
C HIS A 170 5.82 13.45 -7.75
N ALA A 171 6.74 13.05 -8.62
CA ALA A 171 8.08 13.60 -8.64
C ALA A 171 8.08 15.09 -9.05
N ILE A 172 7.25 15.48 -10.01
CA ILE A 172 7.10 16.89 -10.43
C ILE A 172 6.44 17.72 -9.33
N GLU A 173 5.35 17.22 -8.75
CA GLU A 173 4.63 17.91 -7.66
C GLU A 173 5.52 18.11 -6.44
N GLY A 174 6.26 17.07 -6.04
CA GLY A 174 7.20 17.16 -4.93
C GLY A 174 8.34 18.15 -5.17
N TYR A 175 8.80 18.31 -6.42
CA TYR A 175 9.81 19.31 -6.80
C TYR A 175 9.25 20.73 -6.80
N THR A 176 7.97 20.90 -7.15
CA THR A 176 7.35 22.24 -7.30
C THR A 176 6.58 22.71 -6.07
N THR A 177 6.45 21.89 -5.04
CA THR A 177 5.73 22.23 -3.81
C THR A 177 6.45 23.31 -3.00
N LEU A 178 5.69 24.09 -2.23
CA LEU A 178 6.26 25.11 -1.33
C LEU A 178 7.11 24.51 -0.19
N GLY A 179 6.92 23.24 0.13
CA GLY A 179 7.72 22.52 1.12
C GLY A 179 9.00 21.89 0.58
N ALA A 180 9.31 22.10 -0.71
CA ALA A 180 10.52 21.56 -1.32
C ALA A 180 11.79 22.20 -0.72
N TRP A 181 12.86 21.42 -0.65
CA TRP A 181 14.19 21.85 -0.21
C TRP A 181 15.28 20.98 -0.86
N GLU A 182 16.53 21.33 -0.67
CA GLU A 182 17.65 20.78 -1.46
C GLU A 182 17.69 19.25 -1.48
N LEU A 183 17.41 18.56 -0.34
CA LEU A 183 17.44 17.11 -0.27
C LEU A 183 16.28 16.47 -1.06
N THR A 184 15.06 17.00 -0.90
CA THR A 184 13.89 16.49 -1.62
C THR A 184 14.01 16.80 -3.12
N ASP A 185 14.54 17.96 -3.48
CA ASP A 185 14.78 18.36 -4.88
C ASP A 185 15.69 17.38 -5.60
N MET A 186 16.80 16.98 -4.96
CA MET A 186 17.72 15.98 -5.53
C MET A 186 17.00 14.66 -5.84
N MET A 187 16.15 14.20 -4.91
CA MET A 187 15.42 12.93 -5.06
C MET A 187 14.36 13.02 -6.16
N HIS A 188 13.59 14.11 -6.21
CA HIS A 188 12.57 14.34 -7.23
C HIS A 188 13.18 14.48 -8.62
N LEU A 189 14.25 15.24 -8.79
CA LEU A 189 14.97 15.38 -10.07
C LEU A 189 15.52 14.03 -10.53
N LYS A 190 16.07 13.23 -9.61
CA LYS A 190 16.55 11.88 -9.93
C LYS A 190 15.42 10.93 -10.32
N ALA A 191 14.28 11.00 -9.66
CA ALA A 191 13.09 10.24 -10.03
C ALA A 191 12.60 10.61 -11.44
N ILE A 192 12.49 11.90 -11.76
CA ILE A 192 12.11 12.40 -13.10
C ILE A 192 13.07 11.87 -14.18
N GLU A 193 14.38 11.93 -13.92
CA GLU A 193 15.40 11.40 -14.85
C GLU A 193 15.22 9.91 -15.11
N ILE A 194 15.07 9.11 -14.03
CA ILE A 194 14.94 7.66 -14.15
C ILE A 194 13.65 7.28 -14.87
N ILE A 195 12.52 7.88 -14.51
CA ILE A 195 11.22 7.60 -15.13
C ILE A 195 11.25 8.00 -16.61
N GLY A 196 11.76 9.18 -16.93
CA GLY A 196 11.89 9.67 -18.30
C GLY A 196 12.71 8.74 -19.19
N ARG A 197 13.76 8.13 -18.65
CA ARG A 197 14.63 7.19 -19.35
C ARG A 197 13.99 5.81 -19.52
N SER A 198 13.26 5.32 -18.50
CA SER A 198 12.91 3.90 -18.37
C SER A 198 11.45 3.59 -18.69
N LEU A 199 10.51 4.52 -18.51
CA LEU A 199 9.07 4.26 -18.62
C LEU A 199 8.66 3.72 -20.00
N ARG A 200 9.22 4.28 -21.09
CA ARG A 200 8.88 3.82 -22.46
C ARG A 200 9.27 2.36 -22.67
N SER A 201 10.43 1.95 -22.13
CA SER A 201 10.91 0.57 -22.24
C SER A 201 10.08 -0.37 -21.35
N ALA A 202 9.62 0.09 -20.20
CA ALA A 202 8.78 -0.69 -19.30
C ALA A 202 7.38 -0.94 -19.88
N VAL A 203 6.86 -0.04 -20.74
CA VAL A 203 5.54 -0.17 -21.38
C VAL A 203 5.59 -1.03 -22.65
N ASN A 204 6.71 -1.06 -23.38
CA ASN A 204 6.82 -1.74 -24.68
C ASN A 204 7.28 -3.18 -24.56
#